data_ce484e836a4a438cc5daf89307decc67
#
_entry.id   ce484e836a4a438cc5daf89307decc67
#
_cell.length_a   1.000
_cell.length_b   1.000
_cell.length_c   1.000
_cell.angle_alpha   90.00
_cell.angle_beta   90.00
_cell.angle_gamma   90.00
#
_symmetry.space_group_name_H-M   'P 1'
#
loop_
_entity.id
_entity.type
_entity.pdbx_description
1 polymer ?
#
loop_
_entity_poly.entity_id
_entity_poly.type
_entity_poly.pdbx_seq_one_letter_code
_entity_poly.pdbx_strand_id
1 'polypeptide(L)'
;MLEGHDRLQYLVDKAREVEPLPDTAKTEDNRIRGCASKLWIIGGADTENKMQYQVDGDAFITKGTAKVVTDIVNGADKSEVARLTVEDFTPLGIKELLTLQRQNGLGELITRIIRIANA
;
A
#
# COMPACT_ATOMS: atom_id res chain seq x y z
N MET A 1 -15.37 -0.94 15.83
CA MET A 1 -14.17 -1.62 15.33
C MET A 1 -14.56 -2.92 14.66
N LEU A 2 -13.92 -3.26 13.57
CA LEU A 2 -14.25 -4.47 12.82
C LEU A 2 -13.65 -5.71 13.51
N GLU A 3 -14.44 -6.79 13.53
CA GLU A 3 -13.94 -8.09 13.93
C GLU A 3 -13.06 -8.69 12.82
N GLY A 4 -12.33 -9.79 13.12
CA GLY A 4 -11.39 -10.37 12.16
C GLY A 4 -12.00 -10.71 10.80
N HIS A 5 -13.15 -11.37 10.78
CA HIS A 5 -13.85 -11.70 9.53
C HIS A 5 -14.27 -10.43 8.79
N ASP A 6 -14.79 -9.44 9.50
CA ASP A 6 -15.22 -8.18 8.90
C ASP A 6 -14.06 -7.37 8.37
N ARG A 7 -12.89 -7.46 9.03
CA ARG A 7 -11.67 -6.80 8.53
C ARG A 7 -11.22 -7.40 7.20
N LEU A 8 -11.28 -8.72 7.06
CA LEU A 8 -10.93 -9.37 5.79
C LEU A 8 -11.91 -8.98 4.70
N GLN A 9 -13.21 -8.94 5.00
CA GLN A 9 -14.21 -8.51 4.04
C GLN A 9 -13.98 -7.04 3.65
N TYR A 10 -13.63 -6.19 4.61
CA TYR A 10 -13.29 -4.80 4.34
C TYR A 10 -12.14 -4.69 3.34
N LEU A 11 -11.09 -5.51 3.52
CA LEU A 11 -9.95 -5.49 2.59
C LEU A 11 -10.35 -5.96 1.19
N VAL A 12 -11.23 -6.96 1.09
CA VAL A 12 -11.75 -7.40 -0.21
C VAL A 12 -12.53 -6.27 -0.88
N ASP A 13 -13.36 -5.58 -0.11
CA ASP A 13 -14.13 -4.45 -0.63
C ASP A 13 -13.22 -3.31 -1.09
N LYS A 14 -12.16 -3.02 -0.34
CA LYS A 14 -11.17 -2.00 -0.74
C LYS A 14 -10.45 -2.41 -2.02
N ALA A 15 -10.17 -3.70 -2.19
CA ALA A 15 -9.52 -4.20 -3.39
C ALA A 15 -10.37 -3.91 -4.64
N ARG A 16 -11.69 -3.95 -4.51
CA ARG A 16 -12.61 -3.67 -5.63
C ARG A 16 -12.60 -2.20 -6.03
N GLU A 17 -12.14 -1.30 -5.17
CA GLU A 17 -12.00 0.12 -5.48
C GLU A 17 -10.72 0.43 -6.25
N VAL A 18 -9.79 -0.52 -6.33
CA VAL A 18 -8.51 -0.30 -7.01
C VAL A 18 -8.74 -0.30 -8.52
N GLU A 19 -8.28 0.75 -9.19
CA GLU A 19 -8.25 0.79 -10.65
C GLU A 19 -7.00 0.05 -11.13
N PRO A 20 -7.14 -0.84 -12.11
CA PRO A 20 -5.99 -1.59 -12.62
C PRO A 20 -4.92 -0.66 -13.18
N LEU A 21 -3.65 -0.97 -12.87
CA LEU A 21 -2.52 -0.28 -13.49
C LEU A 21 -2.34 -0.81 -14.91
N PRO A 22 -1.85 0.03 -15.84
CA PRO A 22 -1.49 -0.47 -17.17
C PRO A 22 -0.31 -1.45 -17.06
N ASP A 23 -0.21 -2.38 -18.00
CA ASP A 23 0.86 -3.37 -18.00
C ASP A 23 2.24 -2.73 -18.02
N THR A 24 2.36 -1.55 -18.63
CA THR A 24 3.61 -0.80 -18.68
C THR A 24 4.09 -0.36 -17.29
N ALA A 25 3.20 -0.27 -16.31
CA ALA A 25 3.52 0.07 -14.93
C ALA A 25 3.78 -1.18 -14.07
N LYS A 26 3.43 -2.37 -14.55
CA LYS A 26 3.60 -3.62 -13.80
C LYS A 26 4.98 -4.21 -14.06
N THR A 27 6.02 -3.45 -13.71
CA THR A 27 7.41 -3.82 -13.92
C THR A 27 8.03 -4.37 -12.63
N GLU A 28 9.18 -5.04 -12.76
CA GLU A 28 9.92 -5.52 -11.59
C GLU A 28 10.36 -4.36 -10.68
N ASP A 29 10.69 -3.21 -11.27
CA ASP A 29 11.09 -2.04 -10.48
C ASP A 29 9.95 -1.52 -9.62
N ASN A 30 8.70 -1.64 -10.08
CA ASN A 30 7.53 -1.18 -9.35
C ASN A 30 6.94 -2.26 -8.43
N ARG A 31 7.48 -3.48 -8.49
CA ARG A 31 6.97 -4.59 -7.69
C ARG A 31 7.48 -4.52 -6.25
N ILE A 32 6.56 -4.77 -5.33
CA ILE A 32 6.89 -4.89 -3.91
C ILE A 32 7.37 -6.32 -3.64
N ARG A 33 8.58 -6.45 -3.13
CA ARG A 33 9.16 -7.74 -2.79
C ARG A 33 8.65 -8.23 -1.44
N GLY A 34 8.78 -9.51 -1.19
CA GLY A 34 8.42 -10.11 0.10
C GLY A 34 6.96 -10.51 0.23
N CYS A 35 6.12 -10.23 -0.78
CA CYS A 35 4.74 -10.72 -0.82
C CYS A 35 4.69 -12.06 -1.55
N ALA A 36 3.82 -12.96 -1.09
CA ALA A 36 3.56 -14.22 -1.78
C ALA A 36 2.83 -13.97 -3.11
N SER A 37 1.94 -12.97 -3.15
CA SER A 37 1.24 -12.54 -4.36
C SER A 37 1.96 -11.35 -4.97
N LYS A 38 1.65 -11.06 -6.23
CA LYS A 38 2.23 -9.89 -6.91
C LYS A 38 1.56 -8.61 -6.45
N LEU A 39 2.36 -7.59 -6.23
CA LEU A 39 1.89 -6.27 -5.82
C LEU A 39 2.82 -5.23 -6.44
N TRP A 40 2.24 -4.22 -7.08
CA TRP A 40 2.99 -3.12 -7.69
C TRP A 40 2.51 -1.79 -7.13
N ILE A 41 3.43 -0.82 -7.06
CA ILE A 41 3.12 0.55 -6.64
C ILE A 41 3.87 1.53 -7.53
N ILE A 42 3.17 2.60 -7.89
CA ILE A 42 3.79 3.78 -8.50
C ILE A 42 3.33 5.00 -7.71
N GLY A 43 4.10 6.07 -7.76
CA GLY A 43 3.73 7.28 -7.05
C GLY A 43 4.69 8.42 -7.29
N GLY A 44 4.29 9.58 -6.86
CA GLY A 44 5.07 10.79 -6.93
C GLY A 44 4.28 11.97 -6.40
N ALA A 45 4.94 13.13 -6.30
CA ALA A 45 4.28 14.35 -5.87
C ALA A 45 3.57 15.01 -7.06
N ASP A 46 2.39 15.55 -6.82
CA ASP A 46 1.67 16.33 -7.81
C ASP A 46 2.19 17.78 -7.83
N THR A 47 1.52 18.65 -8.61
CA THR A 47 1.94 20.04 -8.77
C THR A 47 1.87 20.85 -7.48
N GLU A 48 1.10 20.38 -6.49
CA GLU A 48 0.98 21.03 -5.18
C GLU A 48 1.87 20.39 -4.13
N ASN A 49 2.78 19.50 -4.55
CA ASN A 49 3.70 18.77 -3.68
C ASN A 49 2.98 17.82 -2.72
N LYS A 50 1.82 17.30 -3.15
CA LYS A 50 1.05 16.29 -2.43
C LYS A 50 1.34 14.94 -3.05
N MET A 51 1.56 13.92 -2.21
CA MET A 51 1.86 12.58 -2.71
C MET A 51 0.62 11.91 -3.27
N GLN A 52 0.81 11.23 -4.41
CA GLN A 52 -0.23 10.44 -5.07
C GLN A 52 0.36 9.09 -5.41
N TYR A 53 -0.26 8.03 -4.91
CA TYR A 53 0.18 6.65 -5.13
C TYR A 53 -0.93 5.86 -5.79
N GLN A 54 -0.54 4.89 -6.62
CA GLN A 54 -1.45 3.92 -7.21
C GLN A 54 -0.86 2.53 -7.02
N VAL A 55 -1.73 1.56 -6.72
CA VAL A 55 -1.34 0.17 -6.50
C VAL A 55 -2.17 -0.76 -7.33
N ASP A 56 -1.65 -1.94 -7.60
CA ASP A 56 -2.40 -3.05 -8.19
C ASP A 56 -1.76 -4.36 -7.71
N GLY A 57 -2.53 -5.42 -7.73
CA GLY A 57 -2.06 -6.72 -7.30
C GLY A 57 -2.96 -7.84 -7.78
N ASP A 58 -2.48 -9.07 -7.68
CA ASP A 58 -3.22 -10.25 -8.17
C ASP A 58 -3.97 -11.01 -7.07
N ALA A 59 -3.94 -10.53 -5.82
CA ALA A 59 -4.70 -11.12 -4.72
C ALA A 59 -5.50 -10.04 -4.00
N PHE A 60 -6.77 -10.32 -3.70
CA PHE A 60 -7.68 -9.34 -3.12
C PHE A 60 -7.20 -8.79 -1.78
N ILE A 61 -6.74 -9.66 -0.88
CA ILE A 61 -6.32 -9.22 0.46
C ILE A 61 -5.08 -8.31 0.35
N THR A 62 -4.09 -8.69 -0.45
CA THR A 62 -2.89 -7.89 -0.66
C THR A 62 -3.22 -6.54 -1.30
N LYS A 63 -4.04 -6.56 -2.34
CA LYS A 63 -4.44 -5.35 -3.06
C LYS A 63 -5.26 -4.41 -2.16
N GLY A 64 -6.19 -4.98 -1.37
CA GLY A 64 -7.00 -4.20 -0.43
C GLY A 64 -6.17 -3.58 0.68
N THR A 65 -5.21 -4.33 1.22
CA THR A 65 -4.28 -3.80 2.23
C THR A 65 -3.49 -2.62 1.67
N ALA A 66 -2.97 -2.77 0.46
CA ALA A 66 -2.22 -1.70 -0.19
C ALA A 66 -3.10 -0.47 -0.43
N LYS A 67 -4.36 -0.68 -0.81
CA LYS A 67 -5.31 0.42 -1.02
C LYS A 67 -5.57 1.18 0.27
N VAL A 68 -5.78 0.47 1.39
CA VAL A 68 -5.96 1.12 2.70
C VAL A 68 -4.76 1.98 3.06
N VAL A 69 -3.56 1.43 2.90
CA VAL A 69 -2.32 2.14 3.24
C VAL A 69 -2.13 3.37 2.36
N THR A 70 -2.32 3.24 1.05
CA THR A 70 -2.14 4.38 0.15
C THR A 70 -3.22 5.44 0.33
N ASP A 71 -4.46 5.06 0.68
CA ASP A 71 -5.51 6.03 0.97
C ASP A 71 -5.15 6.93 2.16
N ILE A 72 -4.38 6.43 3.11
CA ILE A 72 -3.95 7.22 4.27
C ILE A 72 -2.97 8.31 3.86
N VAL A 73 -2.05 8.00 2.95
CA VAL A 73 -0.97 8.92 2.56
C VAL A 73 -1.27 9.74 1.31
N ASN A 74 -2.26 9.32 0.50
CA ASN A 74 -2.61 10.08 -0.71
C ASN A 74 -3.15 11.45 -0.33
N GLY A 75 -2.60 12.49 -0.97
CA GLY A 75 -2.95 13.87 -0.68
C GLY A 75 -2.17 14.50 0.46
N ALA A 76 -1.33 13.73 1.15
CA ALA A 76 -0.46 14.28 2.19
C ALA A 76 0.75 14.97 1.57
N ASP A 77 1.31 15.95 2.29
CA ASP A 77 2.49 16.66 1.84
C ASP A 77 3.67 15.70 1.69
N LYS A 78 4.45 15.89 0.62
CA LYS A 78 5.65 15.09 0.37
C LYS A 78 6.56 15.06 1.60
N SER A 79 6.76 16.19 2.26
CA SER A 79 7.63 16.28 3.44
C SER A 79 7.08 15.47 4.61
N GLU A 80 5.77 15.40 4.77
CA GLU A 80 5.16 14.62 5.85
C GLU A 80 5.35 13.13 5.62
N VAL A 81 5.10 12.65 4.40
CA VAL A 81 5.27 11.23 4.06
C VAL A 81 6.74 10.83 4.16
N ALA A 82 7.64 11.71 3.74
CA ALA A 82 9.09 11.45 3.79
C ALA A 82 9.61 11.23 5.21
N ARG A 83 8.91 11.74 6.23
CA ARG A 83 9.30 11.61 7.63
C ARG A 83 8.65 10.43 8.36
N LEU A 84 7.70 9.73 7.71
CA LEU A 84 7.03 8.59 8.33
C LEU A 84 8.00 7.41 8.52
N THR A 85 7.66 6.54 9.45
CA THR A 85 8.33 5.27 9.68
C THR A 85 7.31 4.14 9.58
N VAL A 86 7.80 2.91 9.47
CA VAL A 86 6.92 1.74 9.39
C VAL A 86 6.04 1.66 10.64
N GLU A 87 6.56 2.02 11.80
CA GLU A 87 5.84 1.98 13.07
C GLU A 87 4.64 2.93 13.11
N ASP A 88 4.66 4.00 12.32
CA ASP A 88 3.54 4.93 12.25
C ASP A 88 2.27 4.28 11.69
N PHE A 89 2.41 3.15 11.01
CA PHE A 89 1.28 2.39 10.44
C PHE A 89 0.77 1.27 11.36
N THR A 90 1.44 1.03 12.47
CA THR A 90 1.06 -0.04 13.41
C THR A 90 -0.39 0.07 13.90
N PRO A 91 -0.93 1.27 14.21
CA PRO A 91 -2.31 1.39 14.71
C PRO A 91 -3.39 0.91 13.74
N LEU A 92 -3.09 0.65 12.47
CA LEU A 92 -4.08 0.17 11.52
C LEU A 92 -4.64 -1.22 11.87
N GLY A 93 -3.90 -2.03 12.62
CA GLY A 93 -4.33 -3.37 13.02
C GLY A 93 -4.42 -4.38 11.89
N ILE A 94 -4.01 -4.02 10.68
CA ILE A 94 -4.10 -4.89 9.50
C ILE A 94 -3.08 -6.03 9.60
N LYS A 95 -1.95 -5.73 10.20
CA LYS A 95 -0.80 -6.64 10.28
C LYS A 95 -1.17 -7.98 10.91
N GLU A 96 -2.05 -7.97 11.91
CA GLU A 96 -2.47 -9.18 12.62
C GLU A 96 -3.34 -10.11 11.78
N LEU A 97 -3.89 -9.61 10.67
CA LEU A 97 -4.74 -10.39 9.78
C LEU A 97 -3.96 -11.09 8.68
N LEU A 98 -2.68 -10.77 8.53
CA LEU A 98 -1.89 -11.23 7.40
C LEU A 98 -1.01 -12.41 7.79
N THR A 99 -0.69 -13.27 6.81
CA THR A 99 0.33 -14.28 6.98
C THR A 99 1.69 -13.60 7.15
N LEU A 100 2.67 -14.32 7.69
CA LEU A 100 4.01 -13.79 7.90
C LEU A 100 4.59 -13.21 6.61
N GLN A 101 4.42 -13.90 5.46
CA GLN A 101 4.90 -13.42 4.17
C GLN A 101 4.22 -12.11 3.76
N ARG A 102 2.91 -11.99 3.98
CA ARG A 102 2.17 -10.77 3.66
C ARG A 102 2.55 -9.64 4.61
N GLN A 103 2.83 -9.95 5.89
CA GLN A 103 3.32 -8.95 6.83
C GLN A 103 4.66 -8.38 6.37
N ASN A 104 5.56 -9.22 5.85
CA ASN A 104 6.83 -8.77 5.29
C ASN A 104 6.58 -7.86 4.09
N GLY A 105 5.63 -8.24 3.22
CA GLY A 105 5.23 -7.41 2.09
C GLY A 105 4.65 -6.07 2.50
N LEU A 106 3.90 -6.03 3.60
CA LEU A 106 3.38 -4.77 4.14
C LEU A 106 4.52 -3.83 4.53
N GLY A 107 5.53 -4.34 5.22
CA GLY A 107 6.71 -3.55 5.58
C GLY A 107 7.44 -3.01 4.35
N GLU A 108 7.60 -3.84 3.33
CA GLU A 108 8.22 -3.42 2.07
C GLU A 108 7.39 -2.36 1.34
N LEU A 109 6.07 -2.51 1.35
CA LEU A 109 5.17 -1.53 0.76
C LEU A 109 5.34 -0.16 1.43
N ILE A 110 5.30 -0.14 2.76
CA ILE A 110 5.45 1.10 3.53
C ILE A 110 6.81 1.73 3.29
N THR A 111 7.87 0.91 3.28
CA THR A 111 9.22 1.37 3.00
C THR A 111 9.29 2.01 1.61
N ARG A 112 8.65 1.41 0.60
CA ARG A 112 8.63 1.95 -0.75
C ARG A 112 7.88 3.27 -0.81
N ILE A 113 6.75 3.38 -0.11
CA ILE A 113 5.97 4.61 -0.03
C ILE A 113 6.84 5.76 0.48
N ILE A 114 7.58 5.52 1.55
CA ILE A 114 8.45 6.52 2.17
C ILE A 114 9.61 6.85 1.24
N ARG A 115 10.20 5.85 0.59
CA ARG A 115 11.30 6.04 -0.35
C ARG A 115 10.89 6.92 -1.54
N ILE A 116 9.70 6.68 -2.09
CA ILE A 116 9.19 7.48 -3.21
C ILE A 116 9.05 8.94 -2.78
N ALA A 117 8.60 9.20 -1.55
CA ALA A 117 8.47 10.55 -1.03
C ALA A 117 9.83 11.23 -0.82
N ASN A 118 10.90 10.46 -0.69
CA ASN A 118 12.26 10.99 -0.50
C ASN A 118 13.05 11.11 -1.81
N ALA A 119 12.45 10.71 -2.92
CA ALA A 119 13.11 10.78 -4.22
C ALA A 119 13.16 12.21 -4.78
#